data_b8ccc32de23adf78bf14fc539a62dffd
#
_entry.id   b8ccc32de23adf78bf14fc539a62dffd
#
_cell.length_a   1.000
_cell.length_b   1.000
_cell.length_c   1.000
_cell.angle_alpha   90.00
_cell.angle_beta   90.00
_cell.angle_gamma   90.00
#
_symmetry.space_group_name_H-M   'P 1'
#
loop_
_entity.id
_entity.type
_entity.pdbx_description
1 polymer ?
#
loop_
_entity_poly.entity_id
_entity_poly.type
_entity_poly.pdbx_seq_one_letter_code
_entity_poly.pdbx_strand_id
1 'polypeptide(L)'
;ISGSGTAAASAMGSIIGPIEEEEGYDRDFSAAANIATAPTGLLIPPSNVMITYSLVSGGTSVAALFMAGYIPGILWGLACMAVIFYFAKKKGYRSTKKYSNSEKVKVFFQAIPCLLMIVIVIGGIISGIFTATEGSVVAVVYSLILSLFFYKSIKFSELPKIFLDSAEMTGIIIFLIGVSSIMSWVMAFTGIPTAVSEAMLGISNNRYVILFIINILLLIIGTFMDMTPACLIFTPIFLPICQALGMNTVHF
;
A
#
# COMPACT_ATOMS: atom_id res chain seq x y z
N ILE A 1 -4.85 -4.61 4.94
CA ILE A 1 -5.41 -3.86 3.80
C ILE A 1 -5.73 -2.45 4.30
N SER A 2 -4.68 -1.64 4.45
CA SER A 2 -4.81 -0.27 4.97
C SER A 2 -4.63 0.79 3.88
N GLY A 3 -4.12 0.41 2.71
CA GLY A 3 -3.73 1.32 1.64
C GLY A 3 -2.50 2.20 1.96
N SER A 4 -1.95 2.09 3.18
CA SER A 4 -0.78 2.84 3.65
C SER A 4 0.17 1.90 4.41
N GLY A 5 1.45 1.90 4.04
CA GLY A 5 2.47 1.07 4.69
C GLY A 5 2.74 1.47 6.14
N THR A 6 2.82 2.76 6.40
CA THR A 6 3.03 3.31 7.75
C THR A 6 1.85 3.01 8.67
N ALA A 7 0.61 3.18 8.18
CA ALA A 7 -0.59 2.83 8.93
C ALA A 7 -0.68 1.31 9.19
N ALA A 8 -0.30 0.47 8.22
CA ALA A 8 -0.24 -0.98 8.39
C ALA A 8 0.78 -1.37 9.46
N ALA A 9 1.99 -0.84 9.38
CA ALA A 9 3.06 -1.12 10.36
C ALA A 9 2.67 -0.68 11.78
N SER A 10 2.08 0.50 11.92
CA SER A 10 1.62 1.02 13.20
C SER A 10 0.49 0.16 13.79
N ALA A 11 -0.52 -0.18 13.00
CA ALA A 11 -1.64 -1.01 13.44
C ALA A 11 -1.18 -2.42 13.83
N MET A 12 -0.34 -3.06 13.02
CA MET A 12 0.20 -4.39 13.32
C MET A 12 1.10 -4.35 14.54
N GLY A 13 1.99 -3.37 14.64
CA GLY A 13 2.87 -3.20 15.80
C GLY A 13 2.12 -2.99 17.11
N SER A 14 1.01 -2.22 17.09
CA SER A 14 0.21 -1.95 18.28
C SER A 14 -0.72 -3.11 18.69
N ILE A 15 -1.20 -3.90 17.74
CA ILE A 15 -2.17 -4.99 17.99
C ILE A 15 -1.45 -6.33 18.11
N ILE A 16 -0.59 -6.67 17.18
CA ILE A 16 0.06 -7.97 17.11
C ILE A 16 1.33 -8.01 17.98
N GLY A 17 2.09 -6.91 18.03
CA GLY A 17 3.33 -6.84 18.82
C GLY A 17 3.19 -7.30 20.27
N PRO A 18 2.21 -6.81 21.06
CA PRO A 18 1.98 -7.29 22.42
C PRO A 18 1.62 -8.77 22.50
N ILE A 19 0.88 -9.30 21.52
CA ILE A 19 0.51 -10.72 21.47
C ILE A 19 1.73 -11.59 21.19
N GLU A 20 2.59 -11.15 20.27
CA GLU A 20 3.85 -11.84 19.96
C GLU A 20 4.80 -11.85 21.16
N GLU A 21 4.88 -10.74 21.92
CA GLU A 21 5.68 -10.64 23.14
C GLU A 21 5.16 -11.59 24.23
N GLU A 22 3.84 -11.68 24.43
CA GLU A 22 3.20 -12.65 25.35
C GLU A 22 3.49 -14.11 24.96
N GLU A 23 3.56 -14.40 23.66
CA GLU A 23 3.87 -15.73 23.11
C GLU A 23 5.38 -16.04 23.08
N GLY A 24 6.22 -15.12 23.60
CA GLY A 24 7.66 -15.31 23.76
C GLY A 24 8.47 -15.05 22.48
N TYR A 25 7.93 -14.29 21.55
CA TYR A 25 8.69 -13.82 20.40
C TYR A 25 9.68 -12.73 20.83
N ASP A 26 10.84 -12.74 20.22
CA ASP A 26 11.85 -11.69 20.35
C ASP A 26 11.30 -10.38 19.77
N ARG A 27 11.33 -9.32 20.58
CA ARG A 27 10.74 -8.01 20.25
C ARG A 27 11.32 -7.41 18.97
N ASP A 28 12.64 -7.55 18.79
CA ASP A 28 13.31 -7.03 17.58
C ASP A 28 12.87 -7.80 16.34
N PHE A 29 12.69 -9.12 16.47
CA PHE A 29 12.20 -9.96 15.38
C PHE A 29 10.75 -9.63 15.02
N SER A 30 9.88 -9.47 16.02
CA SER A 30 8.48 -9.07 15.83
C SER A 30 8.38 -7.72 15.14
N ALA A 31 9.14 -6.72 15.60
CA ALA A 31 9.18 -5.41 14.97
C ALA A 31 9.64 -5.48 13.50
N ALA A 32 10.72 -6.21 13.23
CA ALA A 32 11.22 -6.40 11.88
C ALA A 32 10.21 -7.14 10.97
N ALA A 33 9.54 -8.18 11.48
CA ALA A 33 8.52 -8.92 10.74
C ALA A 33 7.31 -8.04 10.40
N ASN A 34 6.81 -7.27 11.37
CA ASN A 34 5.67 -6.36 11.20
C ASN A 34 5.98 -5.24 10.18
N ILE A 35 7.19 -4.68 10.21
CA ILE A 35 7.62 -3.67 9.25
C ILE A 35 7.80 -4.28 7.86
N ALA A 36 8.44 -5.45 7.74
CA ALA A 36 8.69 -6.11 6.47
C ALA A 36 7.40 -6.56 5.76
N THR A 37 6.33 -6.85 6.50
CA THR A 37 5.04 -7.24 5.93
C THR A 37 4.14 -6.05 5.57
N ALA A 38 4.41 -4.85 6.09
CA ALA A 38 3.61 -3.65 5.83
C ALA A 38 3.45 -3.29 4.33
N PRO A 39 4.45 -3.48 3.44
CA PRO A 39 4.28 -3.24 2.00
C PRO A 39 3.19 -4.08 1.34
N THR A 40 2.80 -5.23 1.92
CA THR A 40 1.65 -6.01 1.42
C THR A 40 0.37 -5.18 1.40
N GLY A 41 0.19 -4.29 2.39
CA GLY A 41 -0.94 -3.38 2.47
C GLY A 41 -0.95 -2.25 1.43
N LEU A 42 0.21 -2.00 0.78
CA LEU A 42 0.32 -1.05 -0.34
C LEU A 42 0.11 -1.75 -1.69
N LEU A 43 0.57 -3.00 -1.81
CA LEU A 43 0.52 -3.77 -3.05
C LEU A 43 -0.86 -4.39 -3.29
N ILE A 44 -1.51 -4.89 -2.23
CA ILE A 44 -2.84 -5.49 -2.35
C ILE A 44 -3.91 -4.40 -2.20
N PRO A 45 -4.80 -4.24 -3.20
CA PRO A 45 -5.83 -3.21 -3.18
C PRO A 45 -6.78 -3.30 -1.96
N PRO A 46 -7.35 -2.17 -1.55
CA PRO A 46 -7.20 -0.80 -2.07
C PRO A 46 -5.87 -0.16 -1.64
N SER A 47 -5.23 0.56 -2.56
CA SER A 47 -3.91 1.17 -2.34
C SER A 47 -3.94 2.67 -2.66
N ASN A 48 -3.60 3.50 -1.70
CA ASN A 48 -3.50 4.96 -1.88
C ASN A 48 -2.41 5.33 -2.90
N VAL A 49 -1.31 4.57 -2.92
CA VAL A 49 -0.20 4.82 -3.83
C VAL A 49 -0.61 4.55 -5.28
N MET A 50 -1.36 3.48 -5.55
CA MET A 50 -1.87 3.20 -6.89
C MET A 50 -2.84 4.28 -7.39
N ILE A 51 -3.66 4.83 -6.50
CA ILE A 51 -4.56 5.96 -6.84
C ILE A 51 -3.72 7.21 -7.13
N THR A 52 -2.75 7.52 -6.28
CA THR A 52 -1.83 8.65 -6.50
C THR A 52 -1.04 8.49 -7.80
N TYR A 53 -0.53 7.29 -8.06
CA TYR A 53 0.16 6.97 -9.31
C TYR A 53 -0.74 7.17 -10.53
N SER A 54 -2.00 6.74 -10.48
CA SER A 54 -2.97 6.98 -11.56
C SER A 54 -3.07 8.46 -11.94
N LEU A 55 -3.07 9.35 -10.94
CA LEU A 55 -3.13 10.79 -11.16
C LEU A 55 -1.85 11.34 -11.82
N VAL A 56 -0.69 10.89 -11.36
CA VAL A 56 0.62 11.43 -11.82
C VAL A 56 1.08 10.82 -13.15
N SER A 57 0.63 9.60 -13.44
CA SER A 57 0.99 8.87 -14.69
C SER A 57 0.15 9.30 -15.91
N GLY A 58 -0.71 10.33 -15.77
CA GLY A 58 -1.57 10.79 -16.87
C GLY A 58 -2.87 10.00 -17.02
N GLY A 59 -3.40 9.43 -15.92
CA GLY A 59 -4.71 8.77 -15.91
C GLY A 59 -4.67 7.26 -16.18
N THR A 60 -3.60 6.58 -15.77
CA THR A 60 -3.56 5.11 -15.78
C THR A 60 -4.74 4.54 -14.99
N SER A 61 -5.43 3.55 -15.56
CA SER A 61 -6.63 2.96 -14.95
C SER A 61 -6.37 2.39 -13.56
N VAL A 62 -7.08 2.89 -12.55
CA VAL A 62 -7.00 2.40 -11.16
C VAL A 62 -7.38 0.93 -11.06
N ALA A 63 -8.42 0.50 -11.82
CA ALA A 63 -8.82 -0.91 -11.86
C ALA A 63 -7.71 -1.80 -12.42
N ALA A 64 -7.02 -1.36 -13.47
CA ALA A 64 -5.88 -2.10 -14.04
C ALA A 64 -4.70 -2.18 -13.05
N LEU A 65 -4.41 -1.09 -12.34
CA LEU A 65 -3.38 -1.07 -11.29
C LEU A 65 -3.74 -2.01 -10.14
N PHE A 66 -4.99 -2.01 -9.70
CA PHE A 66 -5.47 -2.92 -8.65
C PHE A 66 -5.31 -4.38 -9.07
N MET A 67 -5.70 -4.72 -10.30
CA MET A 67 -5.51 -6.09 -10.82
C MET A 67 -4.05 -6.49 -10.91
N ALA A 68 -3.18 -5.58 -11.36
CA ALA A 68 -1.74 -5.83 -11.46
C ALA A 68 -1.06 -6.01 -10.08
N GLY A 69 -1.55 -5.33 -9.04
CA GLY A 69 -0.98 -5.37 -7.69
C GLY A 69 -1.17 -6.70 -6.96
N TYR A 70 -2.16 -7.53 -7.33
CA TYR A 70 -2.42 -8.78 -6.63
C TYR A 70 -1.25 -9.77 -6.70
N ILE A 71 -0.68 -9.97 -7.88
CA ILE A 71 0.39 -10.96 -8.06
C ILE A 71 1.64 -10.57 -7.25
N PRO A 72 2.21 -9.36 -7.38
CA PRO A 72 3.37 -8.98 -6.57
C PRO A 72 3.05 -8.91 -5.07
N GLY A 73 1.84 -8.48 -4.69
CA GLY A 73 1.43 -8.45 -3.30
C GLY A 73 1.35 -9.82 -2.65
N ILE A 74 0.78 -10.81 -3.36
CA ILE A 74 0.71 -12.20 -2.89
C ILE A 74 2.12 -12.80 -2.82
N LEU A 75 2.96 -12.58 -3.83
CA LEU A 75 4.34 -13.06 -3.83
C LEU A 75 5.14 -12.49 -2.67
N TRP A 76 5.01 -11.19 -2.40
CA TRP A 76 5.66 -10.54 -1.26
C TRP A 76 5.20 -11.14 0.07
N GLY A 77 3.88 -11.30 0.24
CA GLY A 77 3.31 -11.92 1.43
C GLY A 77 3.79 -13.34 1.65
N LEU A 78 3.83 -14.15 0.60
CA LEU A 78 4.35 -15.53 0.66
C LEU A 78 5.84 -15.57 0.99
N ALA A 79 6.64 -14.67 0.42
CA ALA A 79 8.06 -14.56 0.73
C ALA A 79 8.28 -14.19 2.21
N CYS A 80 7.56 -13.20 2.72
CA CYS A 80 7.59 -12.83 4.14
C CYS A 80 7.18 -14.01 5.03
N MET A 81 6.09 -14.70 4.70
CA MET A 81 5.64 -15.87 5.45
C MET A 81 6.71 -16.98 5.47
N ALA A 82 7.36 -17.25 4.37
CA ALA A 82 8.42 -18.27 4.30
C ALA A 82 9.62 -17.92 5.20
N VAL A 83 10.04 -16.64 5.18
CA VAL A 83 11.15 -16.16 6.03
C VAL A 83 10.77 -16.22 7.51
N ILE A 84 9.58 -15.70 7.86
CA ILE A 84 9.06 -15.72 9.24
C ILE A 84 8.94 -17.15 9.75
N PHE A 85 8.37 -18.05 8.94
CA PHE A 85 8.24 -19.47 9.29
C PHE A 85 9.60 -20.14 9.54
N TYR A 86 10.60 -19.87 8.69
CA TYR A 86 11.94 -20.38 8.86
C TYR A 86 12.56 -19.94 10.20
N PHE A 87 12.48 -18.64 10.51
CA PHE A 87 13.04 -18.10 11.75
C PHE A 87 12.25 -18.56 12.98
N ALA A 88 10.93 -18.59 12.92
CA ALA A 88 10.08 -19.07 14.00
C ALA A 88 10.41 -20.54 14.34
N LYS A 89 10.59 -21.39 13.32
CA LYS A 89 10.99 -22.78 13.52
C LYS A 89 12.40 -22.88 14.12
N LYS A 90 13.35 -22.08 13.65
CA LYS A 90 14.74 -22.06 14.13
C LYS A 90 14.86 -21.59 15.58
N LYS A 91 14.10 -20.57 15.97
CA LYS A 91 14.06 -20.01 17.33
C LYS A 91 13.11 -20.76 18.27
N GLY A 92 12.32 -21.70 17.74
CA GLY A 92 11.40 -22.51 18.54
C GLY A 92 10.13 -21.77 19.00
N TYR A 93 9.77 -20.66 18.35
CA TYR A 93 8.56 -19.93 18.67
C TYR A 93 7.32 -20.79 18.40
N ARG A 94 6.45 -20.93 19.40
CA ARG A 94 5.22 -21.69 19.31
C ARG A 94 4.14 -21.01 20.14
N SER A 95 2.96 -20.87 19.59
CA SER A 95 1.82 -20.40 20.36
C SER A 95 1.49 -21.39 21.49
N THR A 96 1.40 -20.87 22.69
CA THR A 96 1.03 -21.62 23.89
C THR A 96 -0.48 -21.76 24.04
N LYS A 97 -1.26 -20.87 23.41
CA LYS A 97 -2.72 -20.84 23.50
C LYS A 97 -3.34 -21.79 22.48
N LYS A 98 -4.06 -22.81 22.96
CA LYS A 98 -4.88 -23.70 22.14
C LYS A 98 -6.33 -23.20 22.11
N TYR A 99 -6.77 -22.75 20.94
CA TYR A 99 -8.16 -22.35 20.73
C TYR A 99 -9.02 -23.55 20.30
N SER A 100 -10.24 -23.64 20.87
CA SER A 100 -11.23 -24.63 20.43
C SER A 100 -11.65 -24.40 18.98
N ASN A 101 -12.02 -25.46 18.27
CA ASN A 101 -12.55 -25.32 16.90
C ASN A 101 -13.82 -24.46 16.85
N SER A 102 -14.64 -24.50 17.90
CA SER A 102 -15.83 -23.65 18.02
C SER A 102 -15.46 -22.16 18.12
N GLU A 103 -14.41 -21.81 18.87
CA GLU A 103 -13.92 -20.43 18.97
C GLU A 103 -13.37 -19.92 17.64
N LYS A 104 -12.59 -20.75 16.93
CA LYS A 104 -12.06 -20.40 15.61
C LYS A 104 -13.19 -20.12 14.61
N VAL A 105 -14.22 -20.96 14.59
CA VAL A 105 -15.39 -20.77 13.72
C VAL A 105 -16.14 -19.49 14.07
N LYS A 106 -16.34 -19.23 15.37
CA LYS A 106 -17.02 -18.01 15.83
C LYS A 106 -16.26 -16.74 15.40
N VAL A 107 -14.95 -16.71 15.60
CA VAL A 107 -14.10 -15.57 15.18
C VAL A 107 -14.11 -15.40 13.67
N PHE A 108 -14.07 -16.50 12.91
CA PHE A 108 -14.17 -16.45 11.46
C PHE A 108 -15.48 -15.80 10.99
N PHE A 109 -16.63 -16.22 11.55
CA PHE A 109 -17.92 -15.61 11.22
C PHE A 109 -18.02 -14.13 11.64
N GLN A 110 -17.38 -13.76 12.75
CA GLN A 110 -17.30 -12.36 13.18
C GLN A 110 -16.44 -11.50 12.24
N ALA A 111 -15.47 -12.08 11.56
CA ALA A 111 -14.61 -11.38 10.60
C ALA A 111 -15.27 -11.21 9.20
N ILE A 112 -16.28 -12.04 8.87
CA ILE A 112 -16.94 -12.01 7.56
C ILE A 112 -17.42 -10.61 7.16
N PRO A 113 -18.10 -9.82 8.01
CA PRO A 113 -18.56 -8.49 7.61
C PRO A 113 -17.41 -7.56 7.20
N CYS A 114 -16.27 -7.62 7.89
CA CYS A 114 -15.09 -6.85 7.48
C CYS A 114 -14.50 -7.33 6.15
N LEU A 115 -14.46 -8.63 5.91
CA LEU A 115 -13.96 -9.20 4.65
C LEU A 115 -14.90 -8.88 3.48
N LEU A 116 -16.20 -8.85 3.71
CA LEU A 116 -17.20 -8.48 2.69
C LEU A 116 -16.99 -7.05 2.18
N MET A 117 -16.54 -6.13 3.01
CA MET A 117 -16.22 -4.76 2.57
C MET A 117 -15.20 -4.77 1.41
N ILE A 118 -14.17 -5.59 1.53
CA ILE A 118 -13.14 -5.72 0.51
C ILE A 118 -13.72 -6.26 -0.79
N VAL A 119 -14.53 -7.31 -0.68
CA VAL A 119 -15.18 -7.95 -1.84
C VAL A 119 -16.13 -6.98 -2.53
N ILE A 120 -16.93 -6.21 -1.78
CA ILE A 120 -17.88 -5.24 -2.32
C ILE A 120 -17.14 -4.11 -3.04
N VAL A 121 -16.18 -3.48 -2.37
CA VAL A 121 -15.47 -2.31 -2.92
C VAL A 121 -14.60 -2.69 -4.11
N ILE A 122 -13.73 -3.66 -3.93
CA ILE A 122 -12.80 -4.07 -5.00
C ILE A 122 -13.53 -4.78 -6.12
N GLY A 123 -14.45 -5.68 -5.78
CA GLY A 123 -15.28 -6.35 -6.78
C GLY A 123 -16.10 -5.37 -7.60
N GLY A 124 -16.67 -4.34 -6.97
CA GLY A 124 -17.42 -3.29 -7.65
C GLY A 124 -16.56 -2.42 -8.58
N ILE A 125 -15.33 -2.08 -8.19
CA ILE A 125 -14.39 -1.32 -9.02
C ILE A 125 -13.91 -2.16 -10.20
N ILE A 126 -13.52 -3.41 -9.97
CA ILE A 126 -13.02 -4.30 -11.04
C ILE A 126 -14.11 -4.64 -12.05
N SER A 127 -15.35 -4.87 -11.58
CA SER A 127 -16.49 -5.14 -12.47
C SER A 127 -17.02 -3.90 -13.20
N GLY A 128 -16.47 -2.71 -12.89
CA GLY A 128 -16.90 -1.44 -13.50
C GLY A 128 -18.23 -0.90 -12.98
N ILE A 129 -18.77 -1.46 -11.89
CA ILE A 129 -20.00 -0.96 -11.23
C ILE A 129 -19.72 0.37 -10.54
N PHE A 130 -18.54 0.50 -9.93
CA PHE A 130 -18.10 1.70 -9.22
C PHE A 130 -16.84 2.27 -9.86
N THR A 131 -16.75 3.58 -9.91
CA THR A 131 -15.48 4.29 -10.03
C THR A 131 -14.68 4.15 -8.71
N ALA A 132 -13.39 4.44 -8.72
CA ALA A 132 -12.58 4.42 -7.49
C ALA A 132 -13.13 5.38 -6.41
N THR A 133 -13.66 6.55 -6.84
CA THR A 133 -14.28 7.53 -5.93
C THR A 133 -15.58 7.01 -5.33
N GLU A 134 -16.47 6.45 -6.12
CA GLU A 134 -17.73 5.86 -5.64
C GLU A 134 -17.46 4.67 -4.71
N GLY A 135 -16.50 3.80 -5.07
CA GLY A 135 -16.06 2.70 -4.23
C GLY A 135 -15.53 3.17 -2.88
N SER A 136 -14.84 4.31 -2.81
CA SER A 136 -14.38 4.89 -1.54
C SER A 136 -15.54 5.38 -0.66
N VAL A 137 -16.58 5.98 -1.26
CA VAL A 137 -17.79 6.39 -0.53
C VAL A 137 -18.50 5.16 0.04
N VAL A 138 -18.65 4.10 -0.77
CA VAL A 138 -19.23 2.83 -0.30
C VAL A 138 -18.43 2.25 0.86
N ALA A 139 -17.08 2.26 0.79
CA ALA A 139 -16.20 1.81 1.85
C ALA A 139 -16.40 2.60 3.16
N VAL A 140 -16.48 3.94 3.07
CA VAL A 140 -16.69 4.81 4.23
C VAL A 140 -18.05 4.52 4.88
N VAL A 141 -19.12 4.51 4.09
CA VAL A 141 -20.48 4.26 4.61
C VAL A 141 -20.57 2.87 5.25
N TYR A 142 -20.04 1.85 4.58
CA TYR A 142 -20.05 0.48 5.09
C TYR A 142 -19.23 0.37 6.40
N SER A 143 -18.05 0.98 6.46
CA SER A 143 -17.20 0.99 7.66
C SER A 143 -17.88 1.71 8.83
N LEU A 144 -18.56 2.84 8.57
CA LEU A 144 -19.33 3.54 9.59
C LEU A 144 -20.46 2.69 10.14
N ILE A 145 -21.22 1.99 9.28
CA ILE A 145 -22.29 1.09 9.69
C ILE A 145 -21.72 -0.04 10.57
N LEU A 146 -20.63 -0.68 10.15
CA LEU A 146 -20.00 -1.74 10.94
C LEU A 146 -19.50 -1.24 12.30
N SER A 147 -18.78 -0.09 12.30
CA SER A 147 -18.14 0.44 13.49
C SER A 147 -19.15 0.97 14.52
N LEU A 148 -20.22 1.62 14.08
CA LEU A 148 -21.21 2.23 14.97
C LEU A 148 -22.27 1.24 15.46
N PHE A 149 -22.77 0.38 14.56
CA PHE A 149 -23.94 -0.44 14.83
C PHE A 149 -23.60 -1.91 15.09
N PHE A 150 -22.70 -2.49 14.32
CA PHE A 150 -22.38 -3.92 14.41
C PHE A 150 -21.35 -4.22 15.49
N TYR A 151 -20.16 -3.61 15.40
CA TYR A 151 -19.07 -3.83 16.36
C TYR A 151 -19.12 -2.87 17.54
N LYS A 152 -19.81 -1.73 17.41
CA LYS A 152 -19.89 -0.67 18.43
C LYS A 152 -18.52 -0.25 18.95
N SER A 153 -17.54 -0.22 18.05
CA SER A 153 -16.15 0.12 18.36
C SER A 153 -15.90 1.62 18.42
N ILE A 154 -16.80 2.43 17.85
CA ILE A 154 -16.70 3.90 17.78
C ILE A 154 -18.01 4.49 18.32
N LYS A 155 -17.90 5.57 19.08
CA LYS A 155 -19.05 6.34 19.56
C LYS A 155 -19.37 7.48 18.61
N PHE A 156 -20.65 7.88 18.52
CA PHE A 156 -21.04 9.03 17.71
C PHE A 156 -20.30 10.32 18.07
N SER A 157 -19.93 10.48 19.35
CA SER A 157 -19.15 11.63 19.83
C SER A 157 -17.72 11.69 19.29
N GLU A 158 -17.18 10.58 18.78
CA GLU A 158 -15.81 10.50 18.23
C GLU A 158 -15.77 10.80 16.73
N LEU A 159 -16.93 10.76 16.04
CA LEU A 159 -17.01 11.02 14.61
C LEU A 159 -16.44 12.38 14.19
N PRO A 160 -16.74 13.50 14.87
CA PRO A 160 -16.20 14.80 14.47
C PRO A 160 -14.66 14.81 14.47
N LYS A 161 -14.04 14.16 15.44
CA LYS A 161 -12.58 14.03 15.51
C LYS A 161 -12.05 13.18 14.36
N ILE A 162 -12.66 12.03 14.07
CA ILE A 162 -12.27 11.15 12.96
C ILE A 162 -12.36 11.88 11.62
N PHE A 163 -13.44 12.66 11.40
CA PHE A 163 -13.58 13.45 10.19
C PHE A 163 -12.54 14.57 10.11
N LEU A 164 -12.22 15.22 11.23
CA LEU A 164 -11.20 16.27 11.27
C LEU A 164 -9.81 15.70 10.94
N ASP A 165 -9.42 14.61 11.60
CA ASP A 165 -8.16 13.93 11.36
C ASP A 165 -8.05 13.45 9.89
N SER A 166 -9.15 12.93 9.33
CA SER A 166 -9.22 12.54 7.92
C SER A 166 -9.10 13.73 6.96
N ALA A 167 -9.71 14.87 7.30
CA ALA A 167 -9.63 16.09 6.51
C ALA A 167 -8.22 16.68 6.54
N GLU A 168 -7.53 16.64 7.68
CA GLU A 168 -6.14 17.06 7.81
C GLU A 168 -5.22 16.23 6.92
N MET A 169 -5.31 14.91 7.01
CA MET A 169 -4.53 14.00 6.16
C MET A 169 -4.81 14.21 4.67
N THR A 170 -6.08 14.40 4.30
CA THR A 170 -6.47 14.68 2.92
C THR A 170 -5.91 16.01 2.44
N GLY A 171 -5.94 17.05 3.29
CA GLY A 171 -5.38 18.36 2.98
C GLY A 171 -3.88 18.30 2.70
N ILE A 172 -3.13 17.55 3.51
CA ILE A 172 -1.68 17.31 3.30
C ILE A 172 -1.43 16.63 1.95
N ILE A 173 -2.19 15.59 1.62
CA ILE A 173 -2.02 14.87 0.35
C ILE A 173 -2.35 15.76 -0.85
N ILE A 174 -3.45 16.52 -0.81
CA ILE A 174 -3.84 17.46 -1.88
C ILE A 174 -2.77 18.54 -2.06
N PHE A 175 -2.24 19.08 -0.97
CA PHE A 175 -1.17 20.06 -1.03
C PHE A 175 0.10 19.48 -1.68
N LEU A 176 0.51 18.26 -1.29
CA LEU A 176 1.65 17.57 -1.89
C LEU A 176 1.44 17.31 -3.39
N ILE A 177 0.24 16.89 -3.81
CA ILE A 177 -0.09 16.72 -5.24
C ILE A 177 0.05 18.05 -5.98
N GLY A 178 -0.48 19.13 -5.42
CA GLY A 178 -0.37 20.47 -6.01
C GLY A 178 1.07 20.92 -6.21
N VAL A 179 1.90 20.82 -5.18
CA VAL A 179 3.32 21.18 -5.25
C VAL A 179 4.08 20.28 -6.24
N SER A 180 3.81 18.98 -6.22
CA SER A 180 4.42 18.02 -7.16
C SER A 180 4.02 18.28 -8.61
N SER A 181 2.79 18.73 -8.85
CA SER A 181 2.34 19.13 -10.19
C SER A 181 3.12 20.33 -10.73
N ILE A 182 3.39 21.33 -9.87
CA ILE A 182 4.25 22.46 -10.24
C ILE A 182 5.67 21.98 -10.57
N MET A 183 6.23 21.10 -9.73
CA MET A 183 7.54 20.52 -9.95
C MET A 183 7.59 19.74 -11.26
N SER A 184 6.57 18.93 -11.56
CA SER A 184 6.46 18.18 -12.82
C SER A 184 6.45 19.12 -14.03
N TRP A 185 5.73 20.24 -13.94
CA TRP A 185 5.70 21.25 -14.98
C TRP A 185 7.09 21.89 -15.19
N VAL A 186 7.77 22.30 -14.11
CA VAL A 186 9.13 22.85 -14.17
C VAL A 186 10.12 21.85 -14.78
N MET A 187 10.06 20.58 -14.36
CA MET A 187 10.91 19.54 -14.92
C MET A 187 10.68 19.33 -16.42
N ALA A 188 9.41 19.31 -16.85
CA ALA A 188 9.06 19.19 -18.26
C ALA A 188 9.59 20.39 -19.06
N PHE A 189 9.44 21.61 -18.53
CA PHE A 189 9.91 22.84 -19.16
C PHE A 189 11.45 22.91 -19.26
N THR A 190 12.15 22.47 -18.24
CA THR A 190 13.62 22.45 -18.19
C THR A 190 14.25 21.27 -18.93
N GLY A 191 13.46 20.30 -19.39
CA GLY A 191 13.95 19.12 -20.11
C GLY A 191 14.73 18.12 -19.22
N ILE A 192 14.59 18.22 -17.89
CA ILE A 192 15.27 17.31 -16.95
C ILE A 192 14.97 15.84 -17.23
N PRO A 193 13.70 15.40 -17.46
CA PRO A 193 13.43 14.00 -17.78
C PRO A 193 14.15 13.51 -19.02
N THR A 194 14.26 14.36 -20.06
CA THR A 194 14.99 14.04 -21.28
C THR A 194 16.49 13.89 -21.02
N ALA A 195 17.09 14.83 -20.28
CA ALA A 195 18.51 14.76 -19.93
C ALA A 195 18.83 13.51 -19.07
N VAL A 196 17.97 13.17 -18.12
CA VAL A 196 18.12 11.95 -17.31
C VAL A 196 17.98 10.70 -18.19
N SER A 197 17.02 10.69 -19.12
CA SER A 197 16.82 9.60 -20.07
C SER A 197 18.05 9.39 -20.96
N GLU A 198 18.59 10.47 -21.55
CA GLU A 198 19.80 10.41 -22.37
C GLU A 198 21.02 9.94 -21.58
N ALA A 199 21.19 10.41 -20.35
CA ALA A 199 22.27 9.97 -19.47
C ALA A 199 22.15 8.47 -19.14
N MET A 200 20.95 7.98 -18.86
CA MET A 200 20.72 6.56 -18.57
C MET A 200 20.89 5.67 -19.81
N LEU A 201 20.39 6.10 -20.97
CA LEU A 201 20.59 5.40 -22.24
C LEU A 201 22.07 5.43 -22.69
N GLY A 202 22.82 6.47 -22.29
CA GLY A 202 24.26 6.53 -22.46
C GLY A 202 25.05 5.50 -21.67
N ILE A 203 24.49 5.00 -20.55
CA ILE A 203 25.11 3.94 -19.74
C ILE A 203 24.90 2.58 -20.42
N SER A 204 23.70 2.30 -20.91
CA SER A 204 23.36 1.03 -21.52
C SER A 204 22.09 1.13 -22.37
N ASN A 205 22.09 0.46 -23.51
CA ASN A 205 20.87 0.26 -24.33
C ASN A 205 20.08 -0.99 -23.88
N ASN A 206 20.54 -1.70 -22.86
CA ASN A 206 19.85 -2.88 -22.35
C ASN A 206 18.76 -2.48 -21.36
N ARG A 207 17.51 -2.77 -21.69
CA ARG A 207 16.34 -2.51 -20.88
C ARG A 207 16.49 -2.99 -19.42
N TYR A 208 17.03 -4.19 -19.23
CA TYR A 208 17.16 -4.77 -17.90
C TYR A 208 18.19 -4.03 -17.03
N VAL A 209 19.27 -3.53 -17.64
CA VAL A 209 20.29 -2.73 -16.92
C VAL A 209 19.70 -1.41 -16.46
N ILE A 210 18.94 -0.73 -17.31
CA ILE A 210 18.30 0.55 -16.96
C ILE A 210 17.27 0.35 -15.84
N LEU A 211 16.41 -0.68 -15.95
CA LEU A 211 15.44 -0.99 -14.91
C LEU A 211 16.11 -1.37 -13.59
N PHE A 212 17.24 -2.06 -13.63
CA PHE A 212 18.01 -2.39 -12.44
C PHE A 212 18.59 -1.14 -11.77
N ILE A 213 19.12 -0.18 -12.56
CA ILE A 213 19.59 1.11 -12.03
C ILE A 213 18.45 1.88 -11.39
N ILE A 214 17.29 1.99 -12.05
CA ILE A 214 16.09 2.64 -11.49
C ILE A 214 15.69 1.98 -10.16
N ASN A 215 15.67 0.66 -10.09
CA ASN A 215 15.34 -0.06 -8.86
C ASN A 215 16.30 0.27 -7.71
N ILE A 216 17.62 0.29 -7.98
CA ILE A 216 18.60 0.67 -6.95
C ILE A 216 18.39 2.11 -6.49
N LEU A 217 18.18 3.04 -7.41
CA LEU A 217 17.89 4.43 -7.07
C LEU A 217 16.63 4.55 -6.22
N LEU A 218 15.55 3.88 -6.59
CA LEU A 218 14.31 3.88 -5.83
C LEU A 218 14.46 3.23 -4.45
N LEU A 219 15.29 2.18 -4.31
CA LEU A 219 15.61 1.60 -3.01
C LEU A 219 16.34 2.60 -2.11
N ILE A 220 17.34 3.31 -2.63
CA ILE A 220 18.06 4.35 -1.88
C ILE A 220 17.11 5.46 -1.46
N ILE A 221 16.30 5.96 -2.38
CA ILE A 221 15.30 7.01 -2.12
C ILE A 221 14.29 6.56 -1.06
N GLY A 222 13.80 5.33 -1.18
CA GLY A 222 12.80 4.76 -0.26
C GLY A 222 13.30 4.58 1.19
N THR A 223 14.62 4.65 1.45
CA THR A 223 15.13 4.66 2.82
C THR A 223 14.89 5.99 3.54
N PHE A 224 14.68 7.08 2.80
CA PHE A 224 14.56 8.44 3.34
C PHE A 224 13.18 9.07 3.12
N MET A 225 12.40 8.54 2.18
CA MET A 225 11.13 9.12 1.76
C MET A 225 9.99 8.13 1.90
N ASP A 226 8.83 8.62 2.32
CA ASP A 226 7.59 7.86 2.24
C ASP A 226 7.18 7.60 0.78
N MET A 227 6.39 6.56 0.58
CA MET A 227 6.01 6.08 -0.75
C MET A 227 5.21 7.12 -1.56
N THR A 228 4.33 7.88 -0.90
CA THR A 228 3.48 8.86 -1.61
C THR A 228 4.29 10.01 -2.21
N PRO A 229 5.14 10.75 -1.48
CA PRO A 229 6.00 11.77 -2.07
C PRO A 229 6.99 11.17 -3.09
N ALA A 230 7.53 9.98 -2.84
CA ALA A 230 8.42 9.33 -3.80
C ALA A 230 7.70 9.07 -5.14
N CYS A 231 6.48 8.55 -5.11
CA CYS A 231 5.66 8.34 -6.30
C CYS A 231 5.40 9.66 -7.04
N LEU A 232 5.02 10.73 -6.32
CA LEU A 232 4.72 12.04 -6.91
C LEU A 232 5.93 12.68 -7.62
N ILE A 233 7.12 12.52 -7.06
CA ILE A 233 8.34 13.16 -7.54
C ILE A 233 8.99 12.34 -8.65
N PHE A 234 9.12 11.03 -8.48
CA PHE A 234 9.94 10.20 -9.37
C PHE A 234 9.16 9.57 -10.52
N THR A 235 7.85 9.46 -10.44
CA THR A 235 7.04 9.00 -11.58
C THR A 235 7.22 9.87 -12.82
N PRO A 236 7.13 11.21 -12.76
CA PRO A 236 7.34 12.06 -13.92
C PRO A 236 8.75 11.97 -14.52
N ILE A 237 9.74 11.53 -13.74
CA ILE A 237 11.14 11.38 -14.18
C ILE A 237 11.34 10.02 -14.85
N PHE A 238 10.95 8.94 -14.19
CA PHE A 238 11.27 7.58 -14.65
C PHE A 238 10.23 6.96 -15.58
N LEU A 239 8.96 7.36 -15.49
CA LEU A 239 7.91 6.81 -16.34
C LEU A 239 8.17 7.06 -17.84
N PRO A 240 8.56 8.27 -18.30
CA PRO A 240 8.90 8.49 -19.70
C PRO A 240 10.05 7.61 -20.19
N ILE A 241 11.06 7.37 -19.36
CA ILE A 241 12.19 6.50 -19.67
C ILE A 241 11.71 5.06 -19.87
N CYS A 242 10.88 4.57 -18.95
CA CYS A 242 10.32 3.22 -19.04
C CYS A 242 9.39 3.05 -20.24
N GLN A 243 8.61 4.08 -20.59
CA GLN A 243 7.77 4.10 -21.79
C GLN A 243 8.61 4.06 -23.07
N ALA A 244 9.72 4.81 -23.14
CA ALA A 244 10.66 4.76 -24.26
C ALA A 244 11.29 3.36 -24.44
N LEU A 245 11.41 2.60 -23.35
CA LEU A 245 11.86 1.20 -23.37
C LEU A 245 10.72 0.19 -23.67
N GLY A 246 9.53 0.70 -24.05
CA GLY A 246 8.34 -0.14 -24.38
C GLY A 246 7.63 -0.73 -23.16
N MET A 247 7.79 -0.15 -21.96
CA MET A 247 7.06 -0.57 -20.78
C MET A 247 5.67 0.06 -20.74
N ASN A 248 4.66 -0.73 -20.39
CA ASN A 248 3.31 -0.23 -20.17
C ASN A 248 3.26 0.53 -18.82
N THR A 249 2.41 1.58 -18.76
CA THR A 249 2.23 2.39 -17.54
C THR A 249 1.75 1.59 -16.33
N VAL A 250 1.00 0.52 -16.54
CA VAL A 250 0.54 -0.38 -15.45
C VAL A 250 1.67 -1.27 -14.93
N HIS A 251 2.69 -1.55 -15.78
CA HIS A 251 3.82 -2.40 -15.40
C HIS A 251 4.92 -1.62 -14.66
N PHE A 252 5.02 -0.31 -14.89
CA PHE A 252 5.97 0.57 -14.18
C PHE A 252 5.65 0.62 -12.68
#